data_71f41aeb6c14241ad800d022fa4ad253
#
_entry.id   71f41aeb6c14241ad800d022fa4ad253
#
_cell.length_a   1.000
_cell.length_b   1.000
_cell.length_c   1.000
_cell.angle_alpha   90.00
_cell.angle_beta   90.00
_cell.angle_gamma   90.00
#
_symmetry.space_group_name_H-M   'P 1'
#
loop_
_entity.id
_entity.type
_entity.pdbx_description
1 polymer ?
#
loop_
_entity_poly.entity_id
_entity_poly.type
_entity_poly.pdbx_seq_one_letter_code
_entity_poly.pdbx_strand_id
1 'polypeptide(L)'
;GALGDRAGEIERVMDSGAIESERGITILAKNTAIKWLDARTNTEYRINIVDTPGHADFGGEVERVMSMVDCVLLLVDSQEGPMPQTRFVTQKAFARGLKPIVIINKVDKPSARPDWVIDQVFDLFDNLGGTDEQLDFPVVYASGLRGVAGPSPEELADDMTPLFQTIVDIVEPPAVDIDGPFQMQVSSLDYNSFVGVIGVGRIQRGSVKLNTQVTVIDKEGKTRNGRILKIMGYHGLDRVDVEEANAGDIVCVTGIDALNISDTICDPKAVEALPPLSVDEPTVTMTFQVNNSPFAGKEGKFVTSRNIRERLDRELIHNVALRVEDTDSPDRFKVSGRGELHLSVLIENMRREGFEMGVSRPQVILKEVDGQMQEPYENVTFDVEEQHQGSVME
;
A
#
# COMPACT_ATOMS: atom_id res chain seq x y z
N GLY A 1 -21.66 -13.11 3.29
CA GLY A 1 -20.68 -12.13 3.75
C GLY A 1 -20.25 -11.18 2.63
N ALA A 2 -19.56 -10.11 2.94
CA ALA A 2 -19.14 -9.10 1.96
C ALA A 2 -18.22 -9.62 0.84
N LEU A 3 -17.68 -10.84 0.98
CA LEU A 3 -16.77 -11.48 0.03
C LEU A 3 -17.44 -12.56 -0.86
N GLY A 4 -18.78 -12.75 -0.74
CA GLY A 4 -19.53 -13.76 -1.51
C GLY A 4 -19.16 -15.20 -1.18
N ASP A 5 -19.68 -16.17 -1.96
CA ASP A 5 -19.50 -17.62 -1.74
C ASP A 5 -18.07 -18.14 -1.94
N ARG A 6 -17.12 -17.28 -2.35
CA ARG A 6 -15.71 -17.64 -2.55
C ARG A 6 -14.87 -17.61 -1.27
N ALA A 7 -15.41 -17.09 -0.17
CA ALA A 7 -14.66 -16.89 1.10
C ALA A 7 -14.26 -18.20 1.81
N GLY A 8 -14.77 -19.37 1.40
CA GLY A 8 -14.46 -20.66 2.01
C GLY A 8 -13.30 -21.44 1.40
N GLU A 9 -12.77 -21.03 0.25
CA GLU A 9 -11.77 -21.80 -0.51
C GLU A 9 -10.45 -21.06 -0.77
N ILE A 10 -10.33 -19.77 -0.45
CA ILE A 10 -9.14 -18.99 -0.80
C ILE A 10 -8.54 -18.39 0.46
N GLU A 11 -7.42 -18.93 0.91
CA GLU A 11 -6.53 -18.24 1.82
C GLU A 11 -6.06 -16.95 1.15
N ARG A 12 -6.09 -15.80 1.85
CA ARG A 12 -5.62 -14.49 1.36
C ARG A 12 -6.42 -13.96 0.15
N VAL A 13 -7.70 -13.81 0.33
CA VAL A 13 -8.65 -13.35 -0.72
C VAL A 13 -8.21 -12.03 -1.39
N MET A 14 -7.49 -11.15 -0.69
CA MET A 14 -7.00 -9.87 -1.23
C MET A 14 -5.72 -10.02 -2.06
N ASP A 15 -4.88 -11.03 -1.82
CA ASP A 15 -3.62 -11.25 -2.54
C ASP A 15 -3.85 -12.01 -3.86
N SER A 16 -4.44 -11.33 -4.83
CA SER A 16 -4.82 -11.93 -6.12
C SER A 16 -3.68 -12.04 -7.15
N GLY A 17 -2.54 -11.43 -6.89
CA GLY A 17 -1.36 -11.49 -7.76
C GLY A 17 -0.68 -12.86 -7.71
N ALA A 18 -0.25 -13.40 -8.86
CA ALA A 18 0.41 -14.72 -8.91
C ALA A 18 1.67 -14.77 -8.02
N ILE A 19 2.48 -13.72 -8.02
CA ILE A 19 3.70 -13.64 -7.17
C ILE A 19 3.32 -13.45 -5.70
N GLU A 20 2.29 -12.67 -5.39
CA GLU A 20 1.77 -12.50 -4.03
C GLU A 20 1.33 -13.85 -3.44
N SER A 21 0.53 -14.58 -4.20
CA SER A 21 0.04 -15.92 -3.79
C SER A 21 1.16 -16.93 -3.62
N GLU A 22 2.15 -16.96 -4.54
CA GLU A 22 3.27 -17.91 -4.48
C GLU A 22 4.24 -17.60 -3.32
N ARG A 23 4.52 -16.32 -3.09
CA ARG A 23 5.47 -15.90 -2.04
C ARG A 23 4.80 -15.68 -0.68
N GLY A 24 3.49 -15.60 -0.67
CA GLY A 24 2.70 -15.37 0.55
C GLY A 24 2.91 -14.00 1.16
N ILE A 25 3.16 -12.97 0.34
CA ILE A 25 3.35 -11.58 0.76
C ILE A 25 2.46 -10.65 -0.07
N THR A 26 1.93 -9.61 0.55
CA THR A 26 1.26 -8.51 -0.16
C THR A 26 2.33 -7.60 -0.78
N ILE A 27 2.20 -7.31 -2.07
CA ILE A 27 3.12 -6.45 -2.83
C ILE A 27 2.48 -5.11 -3.12
N LEU A 28 1.22 -5.11 -3.56
CA LEU A 28 0.44 -3.91 -3.89
C LEU A 28 -0.66 -3.69 -2.87
N ALA A 29 -0.84 -2.44 -2.48
CA ALA A 29 -1.96 -2.06 -1.61
C ALA A 29 -3.29 -2.30 -2.32
N LYS A 30 -4.28 -2.79 -1.58
CA LYS A 30 -5.61 -3.14 -2.10
C LYS A 30 -6.70 -2.47 -1.32
N ASN A 31 -7.65 -1.89 -2.04
CA ASN A 31 -8.79 -1.20 -1.46
C ASN A 31 -10.02 -2.09 -1.51
N THR A 32 -10.77 -2.12 -0.43
CA THR A 32 -12.10 -2.70 -0.35
C THR A 32 -13.01 -1.83 0.51
N ALA A 33 -14.30 -1.97 0.36
CA ALA A 33 -15.27 -1.29 1.21
C ALA A 33 -16.36 -2.25 1.65
N ILE A 34 -16.71 -2.17 2.92
CA ILE A 34 -17.80 -2.94 3.50
C ILE A 34 -18.87 -2.00 4.05
N LYS A 35 -20.11 -2.47 4.07
CA LYS A 35 -21.20 -1.85 4.79
C LYS A 35 -21.45 -2.67 6.05
N TRP A 36 -21.42 -2.00 7.17
CA TRP A 36 -21.68 -2.59 8.47
C TRP A 36 -22.81 -1.86 9.18
N LEU A 37 -23.82 -2.61 9.63
CA LEU A 37 -24.94 -2.08 10.40
C LEU A 37 -24.67 -2.23 11.89
N ASP A 38 -24.53 -1.12 12.60
CA ASP A 38 -24.53 -1.15 14.07
C ASP A 38 -25.96 -1.41 14.57
N ALA A 39 -26.19 -2.64 15.03
CA ALA A 39 -27.51 -3.05 15.51
C ALA A 39 -27.95 -2.28 16.78
N ARG A 40 -27.02 -1.67 17.53
CA ARG A 40 -27.32 -0.88 18.75
C ARG A 40 -27.97 0.45 18.39
N THR A 41 -27.49 1.09 17.32
CA THR A 41 -27.94 2.43 16.89
C THR A 41 -28.79 2.39 15.63
N ASN A 42 -28.88 1.25 14.97
CA ASN A 42 -29.47 1.06 13.66
C ASN A 42 -28.88 1.99 12.59
N THR A 43 -27.56 2.28 12.71
CA THR A 43 -26.81 3.12 11.79
C THR A 43 -25.97 2.26 10.87
N GLU A 44 -26.07 2.47 9.54
CA GLU A 44 -25.19 1.83 8.57
C GLU A 44 -23.90 2.66 8.42
N TYR A 45 -22.77 2.01 8.61
CA TYR A 45 -21.44 2.58 8.38
C TYR A 45 -20.84 2.00 7.12
N ARG A 46 -20.18 2.83 6.34
CA ARG A 46 -19.30 2.41 5.25
C ARG A 46 -17.86 2.47 5.75
N ILE A 47 -17.20 1.33 5.78
CA ILE A 47 -15.82 1.19 6.22
C ILE A 47 -14.97 0.86 5.01
N ASN A 48 -14.07 1.77 4.63
CA ASN A 48 -13.06 1.52 3.61
C ASN A 48 -11.86 0.86 4.28
N ILE A 49 -11.44 -0.28 3.76
CA ILE A 49 -10.30 -1.05 4.25
C ILE A 49 -9.23 -1.02 3.17
N VAL A 50 -8.03 -0.62 3.54
CA VAL A 50 -6.87 -0.62 2.65
C VAL A 50 -5.85 -1.59 3.22
N ASP A 51 -5.65 -2.70 2.52
CA ASP A 51 -4.62 -3.68 2.84
C ASP A 51 -3.28 -3.18 2.32
N THR A 52 -2.23 -3.29 3.16
CA THR A 52 -0.90 -2.73 2.86
C THR A 52 0.16 -3.81 2.83
N PRO A 53 1.19 -3.68 1.97
CA PRO A 53 2.39 -4.49 2.11
C PRO A 53 3.03 -4.31 3.47
N GLY A 54 3.55 -5.40 4.05
CA GLY A 54 4.33 -5.34 5.29
C GLY A 54 5.82 -5.10 5.07
N HIS A 55 6.37 -5.51 3.92
CA HIS A 55 7.79 -5.48 3.65
C HIS A 55 8.31 -4.07 3.32
N ALA A 56 9.46 -3.68 3.89
CA ALA A 56 10.05 -2.34 3.74
C ALA A 56 10.38 -1.97 2.28
N ASP A 57 10.69 -2.95 1.42
CA ASP A 57 10.94 -2.72 -0.01
C ASP A 57 9.73 -2.13 -0.75
N PHE A 58 8.52 -2.35 -0.20
CA PHE A 58 7.26 -1.78 -0.71
C PHE A 58 6.79 -0.57 0.11
N GLY A 59 7.70 0.06 0.85
CA GLY A 59 7.40 1.21 1.71
C GLY A 59 6.73 2.37 0.99
N GLY A 60 7.02 2.57 -0.29
CA GLY A 60 6.35 3.58 -1.10
C GLY A 60 4.83 3.36 -1.24
N GLU A 61 4.37 2.11 -1.28
CA GLU A 61 2.95 1.78 -1.25
C GLU A 61 2.34 2.14 0.11
N VAL A 62 3.01 1.75 1.20
CA VAL A 62 2.56 2.01 2.57
C VAL A 62 2.42 3.52 2.81
N GLU A 63 3.43 4.32 2.44
CA GLU A 63 3.43 5.78 2.64
C GLU A 63 2.27 6.47 1.91
N ARG A 64 1.95 6.03 0.71
CA ARG A 64 0.84 6.58 -0.08
C ARG A 64 -0.52 6.25 0.52
N VAL A 65 -0.70 4.99 0.94
CA VAL A 65 -1.94 4.53 1.54
C VAL A 65 -2.24 5.24 2.84
N MET A 66 -1.21 5.49 3.67
CA MET A 66 -1.37 6.22 4.94
C MET A 66 -1.96 7.63 4.78
N SER A 67 -1.94 8.21 3.56
CA SER A 67 -2.60 9.49 3.28
C SER A 67 -4.12 9.39 3.11
N MET A 68 -4.64 8.19 2.94
CA MET A 68 -6.06 7.94 2.64
C MET A 68 -6.86 7.41 3.83
N VAL A 69 -6.20 7.09 4.94
CA VAL A 69 -6.81 6.38 6.08
C VAL A 69 -6.89 7.26 7.32
N ASP A 70 -7.81 6.92 8.22
CA ASP A 70 -8.07 7.66 9.46
C ASP A 70 -7.55 6.90 10.69
N CYS A 71 -7.32 5.59 10.55
CA CYS A 71 -6.87 4.71 11.62
C CYS A 71 -6.07 3.56 11.02
N VAL A 72 -5.30 2.87 11.86
CA VAL A 72 -4.55 1.67 11.50
C VAL A 72 -5.01 0.49 12.34
N LEU A 73 -5.37 -0.61 11.69
CA LEU A 73 -5.58 -1.90 12.35
C LEU A 73 -4.25 -2.66 12.32
N LEU A 74 -3.57 -2.73 13.46
CA LEU A 74 -2.29 -3.40 13.58
C LEU A 74 -2.49 -4.86 13.99
N LEU A 75 -2.34 -5.78 13.03
CA LEU A 75 -2.48 -7.21 13.28
C LEU A 75 -1.16 -7.78 13.80
N VAL A 76 -1.22 -8.39 14.98
CA VAL A 76 -0.05 -9.02 15.62
C VAL A 76 -0.37 -10.48 15.93
N ASP A 77 0.55 -11.38 15.58
CA ASP A 77 0.42 -12.81 15.88
C ASP A 77 0.56 -13.03 17.41
N SER A 78 -0.40 -13.72 18.01
CA SER A 78 -0.42 -14.00 19.45
C SER A 78 0.72 -14.91 19.93
N GLN A 79 1.44 -15.54 19.05
CA GLN A 79 2.61 -16.40 19.31
C GLN A 79 3.93 -15.63 19.17
N GLU A 80 4.08 -14.98 17.99
CA GLU A 80 5.32 -14.35 17.54
C GLU A 80 5.51 -12.95 18.14
N GLY A 81 4.40 -12.22 18.37
CA GLY A 81 4.44 -10.82 18.75
C GLY A 81 4.72 -9.90 17.55
N PRO A 82 5.13 -8.64 17.80
CA PRO A 82 5.44 -7.69 16.75
C PRO A 82 6.73 -8.08 16.02
N MET A 83 6.61 -8.29 14.69
CA MET A 83 7.69 -8.65 13.78
C MET A 83 8.38 -7.40 13.19
N PRO A 84 9.51 -7.52 12.49
CA PRO A 84 10.20 -6.39 11.86
C PRO A 84 9.29 -5.56 10.94
N GLN A 85 8.41 -6.21 10.18
CA GLN A 85 7.44 -5.52 9.34
C GLN A 85 6.42 -4.72 10.16
N THR A 86 6.00 -5.24 11.30
CA THR A 86 5.12 -4.53 12.24
C THR A 86 5.75 -3.21 12.68
N ARG A 87 7.04 -3.25 13.05
CA ARG A 87 7.80 -2.05 13.41
C ARG A 87 7.83 -1.02 12.29
N PHE A 88 8.13 -1.45 11.06
CA PHE A 88 8.23 -0.57 9.90
C PHE A 88 6.89 0.15 9.62
N VAL A 89 5.80 -0.59 9.52
CA VAL A 89 4.47 -0.03 9.23
C VAL A 89 4.00 0.88 10.35
N THR A 90 4.22 0.49 11.62
CA THR A 90 3.87 1.31 12.78
C THR A 90 4.62 2.65 12.79
N GLN A 91 5.92 2.64 12.49
CA GLN A 91 6.71 3.86 12.40
C GLN A 91 6.14 4.83 11.35
N LYS A 92 5.74 4.33 10.19
CA LYS A 92 5.13 5.15 9.13
C LYS A 92 3.75 5.69 9.53
N ALA A 93 2.94 4.89 10.23
CA ALA A 93 1.65 5.31 10.77
C ALA A 93 1.80 6.41 11.83
N PHE A 94 2.73 6.24 12.76
CA PHE A 94 2.99 7.22 13.83
C PHE A 94 3.51 8.54 13.30
N ALA A 95 4.37 8.52 12.28
CA ALA A 95 4.84 9.73 11.60
C ALA A 95 3.70 10.54 10.95
N ARG A 96 2.53 9.91 10.70
CA ARG A 96 1.32 10.56 10.20
C ARG A 96 0.31 10.90 11.31
N GLY A 97 0.64 10.63 12.57
CA GLY A 97 -0.25 10.85 13.71
C GLY A 97 -1.44 9.90 13.76
N LEU A 98 -1.42 8.78 13.03
CA LEU A 98 -2.51 7.81 13.04
C LEU A 98 -2.54 7.07 14.37
N LYS A 99 -3.76 6.81 14.86
CA LYS A 99 -4.01 6.02 16.07
C LYS A 99 -4.17 4.55 15.68
N PRO A 100 -3.49 3.61 16.37
CA PRO A 100 -3.64 2.19 16.13
C PRO A 100 -4.79 1.58 16.93
N ILE A 101 -5.46 0.60 16.34
CA ILE A 101 -6.21 -0.43 17.05
C ILE A 101 -5.40 -1.72 16.91
N VAL A 102 -4.99 -2.31 18.02
CA VAL A 102 -4.17 -3.52 18.03
C VAL A 102 -5.07 -4.75 18.00
N ILE A 103 -4.83 -5.64 17.05
CA ILE A 103 -5.57 -6.89 16.90
C ILE A 103 -4.62 -8.04 17.19
N ILE A 104 -4.78 -8.67 18.35
CA ILE A 104 -4.03 -9.88 18.71
C ILE A 104 -4.70 -11.06 18.00
N ASN A 105 -4.11 -11.46 16.86
CA ASN A 105 -4.67 -12.51 16.00
C ASN A 105 -4.11 -13.89 16.32
N LYS A 106 -4.80 -14.93 15.88
CA LYS A 106 -4.45 -16.35 16.07
C LYS A 106 -4.50 -16.79 17.52
N VAL A 107 -5.39 -16.20 18.34
CA VAL A 107 -5.56 -16.57 19.75
C VAL A 107 -6.08 -18.00 19.95
N ASP A 108 -6.56 -18.65 18.90
CA ASP A 108 -6.97 -20.05 18.87
C ASP A 108 -5.80 -21.04 18.90
N LYS A 109 -4.57 -20.59 18.74
CA LYS A 109 -3.40 -21.47 18.79
C LYS A 109 -3.05 -21.87 20.23
N PRO A 110 -2.65 -23.13 20.49
CA PRO A 110 -2.31 -23.60 21.84
C PRO A 110 -1.12 -22.87 22.48
N SER A 111 -0.24 -22.30 21.66
CA SER A 111 0.96 -21.56 22.10
C SER A 111 0.74 -20.03 22.15
N ALA A 112 -0.50 -19.57 22.01
CA ALA A 112 -0.83 -18.16 22.13
C ALA A 112 -0.46 -17.61 23.52
N ARG A 113 0.13 -16.41 23.54
CA ARG A 113 0.53 -15.69 24.77
C ARG A 113 0.18 -14.21 24.65
N PRO A 114 -1.10 -13.90 24.58
CA PRO A 114 -1.59 -12.57 24.26
C PRO A 114 -1.09 -11.47 25.20
N ASP A 115 -1.01 -11.72 26.50
CA ASP A 115 -0.52 -10.72 27.47
C ASP A 115 0.92 -10.32 27.19
N TRP A 116 1.79 -11.30 26.94
CA TRP A 116 3.17 -11.03 26.55
C TRP A 116 3.25 -10.22 25.24
N VAL A 117 2.38 -10.52 24.28
CA VAL A 117 2.34 -9.78 23.01
C VAL A 117 1.93 -8.33 23.21
N ILE A 118 0.98 -8.05 24.09
CA ILE A 118 0.57 -6.67 24.43
C ILE A 118 1.75 -5.89 25.02
N ASP A 119 2.50 -6.49 25.96
CA ASP A 119 3.70 -5.88 26.53
C ASP A 119 4.73 -5.56 25.44
N GLN A 120 4.96 -6.48 24.50
CA GLN A 120 5.89 -6.27 23.37
C GLN A 120 5.41 -5.17 22.41
N VAL A 121 4.10 -5.05 22.18
CA VAL A 121 3.53 -3.98 21.37
C VAL A 121 3.68 -2.64 22.07
N PHE A 122 3.43 -2.59 23.38
CA PHE A 122 3.62 -1.39 24.18
C PHE A 122 5.09 -0.92 24.13
N ASP A 123 6.03 -1.83 24.37
CA ASP A 123 7.47 -1.56 24.27
C ASP A 123 7.86 -1.06 22.86
N LEU A 124 7.29 -1.65 21.82
CA LEU A 124 7.50 -1.20 20.45
C LEU A 124 7.02 0.23 20.24
N PHE A 125 5.83 0.57 20.71
CA PHE A 125 5.24 1.89 20.54
C PHE A 125 6.00 2.96 21.30
N ASP A 126 6.40 2.67 22.54
CA ASP A 126 7.24 3.54 23.37
C ASP A 126 8.61 3.78 22.69
N ASN A 127 9.27 2.73 22.21
CA ASN A 127 10.53 2.81 21.50
C ASN A 127 10.44 3.57 20.15
N LEU A 128 9.27 3.66 19.56
CA LEU A 128 9.01 4.46 18.36
C LEU A 128 8.66 5.93 18.68
N GLY A 129 8.59 6.28 19.97
CA GLY A 129 8.21 7.62 20.43
C GLY A 129 6.73 7.91 20.26
N GLY A 130 5.88 6.91 20.46
CA GLY A 130 4.42 7.06 20.44
C GLY A 130 3.94 8.13 21.43
N THR A 131 2.91 8.88 21.03
CA THR A 131 2.23 9.82 21.94
C THR A 131 1.41 9.09 22.98
N ASP A 132 1.03 9.76 24.08
CA ASP A 132 0.17 9.18 25.13
C ASP A 132 -1.12 8.58 24.51
N GLU A 133 -1.71 9.24 23.50
CA GLU A 133 -2.89 8.75 22.81
C GLU A 133 -2.63 7.51 21.95
N GLN A 134 -1.40 7.34 21.43
CA GLN A 134 -0.99 6.16 20.67
C GLN A 134 -0.59 5.01 21.58
N LEU A 135 -0.14 5.29 22.81
CA LEU A 135 0.17 4.31 23.84
C LEU A 135 -1.09 3.79 24.55
N ASP A 136 -2.18 4.57 24.58
CA ASP A 136 -3.49 4.16 25.08
C ASP A 136 -4.31 3.48 23.96
N PHE A 137 -3.72 2.45 23.36
CA PHE A 137 -4.33 1.76 22.22
C PHE A 137 -5.37 0.72 22.65
N PRO A 138 -6.52 0.66 21.95
CA PRO A 138 -7.49 -0.41 22.16
C PRO A 138 -6.99 -1.74 21.61
N VAL A 139 -7.35 -2.83 22.30
CA VAL A 139 -6.99 -4.20 21.94
C VAL A 139 -8.23 -5.00 21.60
N VAL A 140 -8.17 -5.73 20.49
CA VAL A 140 -9.18 -6.72 20.10
C VAL A 140 -8.47 -8.06 19.89
N TYR A 141 -9.04 -9.12 20.44
CA TYR A 141 -8.54 -10.47 20.25
C TYR A 141 -9.31 -11.15 19.12
N ALA A 142 -8.59 -11.87 18.25
CA ALA A 142 -9.22 -12.44 17.08
C ALA A 142 -8.60 -13.78 16.66
N SER A 143 -9.39 -14.56 15.95
CA SER A 143 -8.93 -15.65 15.09
C SER A 143 -9.44 -15.40 13.67
N GLY A 144 -8.59 -14.90 12.82
CA GLY A 144 -8.92 -14.66 11.41
C GLY A 144 -9.31 -15.95 10.68
N LEU A 145 -8.70 -17.09 11.05
CA LEU A 145 -9.03 -18.40 10.50
C LEU A 145 -10.48 -18.83 10.82
N ARG A 146 -10.93 -18.54 12.06
CA ARG A 146 -12.28 -18.89 12.54
C ARG A 146 -13.30 -17.80 12.24
N GLY A 147 -12.86 -16.59 11.84
CA GLY A 147 -13.73 -15.45 11.62
C GLY A 147 -14.38 -14.89 12.87
N VAL A 148 -13.69 -14.93 14.02
CA VAL A 148 -14.21 -14.54 15.33
C VAL A 148 -13.33 -13.48 15.98
N ALA A 149 -13.93 -12.59 16.78
CA ALA A 149 -13.24 -11.58 17.58
C ALA A 149 -13.92 -11.37 18.93
N GLY A 150 -13.20 -10.74 19.86
CA GLY A 150 -13.74 -10.46 21.21
C GLY A 150 -12.87 -9.53 22.03
N PRO A 151 -13.35 -9.11 23.21
CA PRO A 151 -12.62 -8.23 24.13
C PRO A 151 -11.53 -8.97 24.93
N SER A 152 -11.58 -10.29 24.99
CA SER A 152 -10.54 -11.15 25.60
C SER A 152 -10.42 -12.47 24.86
N PRO A 153 -9.33 -13.24 25.05
CA PRO A 153 -9.18 -14.56 24.42
C PRO A 153 -10.26 -15.57 24.84
N GLU A 154 -10.84 -15.39 26.04
CA GLU A 154 -11.88 -16.25 26.62
C GLU A 154 -13.29 -15.84 26.17
N GLU A 155 -13.47 -14.60 25.73
CA GLU A 155 -14.76 -14.01 25.37
C GLU A 155 -14.82 -13.65 23.89
N LEU A 156 -14.58 -14.64 23.02
CA LEU A 156 -14.74 -14.47 21.59
C LEU A 156 -16.21 -14.63 21.19
N ALA A 157 -16.73 -13.71 20.38
CA ALA A 157 -18.03 -13.85 19.75
C ALA A 157 -17.98 -14.88 18.60
N ASP A 158 -19.15 -15.21 18.05
CA ASP A 158 -19.27 -16.15 16.93
C ASP A 158 -18.90 -15.52 15.57
N ASP A 159 -18.57 -14.21 15.55
CA ASP A 159 -18.22 -13.46 14.36
C ASP A 159 -17.25 -12.28 14.66
N MET A 160 -17.02 -11.43 13.65
CA MET A 160 -16.15 -10.25 13.75
C MET A 160 -16.88 -8.99 14.25
N THR A 161 -18.11 -9.07 14.70
CA THR A 161 -18.89 -7.92 15.21
C THR A 161 -18.14 -7.12 16.27
N PRO A 162 -17.44 -7.71 17.26
CA PRO A 162 -16.68 -6.94 18.25
C PRO A 162 -15.59 -6.07 17.64
N LEU A 163 -14.91 -6.54 16.59
CA LEU A 163 -13.91 -5.74 15.89
C LEU A 163 -14.55 -4.53 15.19
N PHE A 164 -15.62 -4.73 14.43
CA PHE A 164 -16.31 -3.63 13.75
C PHE A 164 -16.91 -2.64 14.74
N GLN A 165 -17.41 -3.15 15.84
CA GLN A 165 -17.93 -2.32 16.93
C GLN A 165 -16.83 -1.42 17.52
N THR A 166 -15.66 -1.99 17.81
CA THR A 166 -14.50 -1.24 18.28
C THR A 166 -14.08 -0.16 17.31
N ILE A 167 -14.05 -0.47 15.98
CA ILE A 167 -13.76 0.51 14.95
C ILE A 167 -14.73 1.68 15.02
N VAL A 168 -16.04 1.41 15.03
CA VAL A 168 -17.08 2.45 15.01
C VAL A 168 -17.10 3.27 16.31
N ASP A 169 -16.78 2.66 17.46
CA ASP A 169 -16.78 3.34 18.76
C ASP A 169 -15.55 4.25 18.95
N ILE A 170 -14.42 3.95 18.30
CA ILE A 170 -13.13 4.61 18.55
C ILE A 170 -12.67 5.48 17.41
N VAL A 171 -12.89 5.05 16.15
CA VAL A 171 -12.43 5.81 14.99
C VAL A 171 -13.40 6.95 14.71
N GLU A 172 -12.91 8.16 14.87
CA GLU A 172 -13.70 9.34 14.49
C GLU A 172 -13.90 9.33 12.96
N PRO A 173 -15.13 9.61 12.49
CA PRO A 173 -15.36 9.84 11.07
C PRO A 173 -14.45 10.95 10.55
N PRO A 174 -14.00 10.87 9.30
CA PRO A 174 -13.14 11.90 8.74
C PRO A 174 -13.79 13.29 8.81
N ALA A 175 -13.05 14.28 9.32
CA ALA A 175 -13.48 15.67 9.31
C ALA A 175 -13.40 16.20 7.87
N VAL A 176 -14.47 16.08 7.11
CA VAL A 176 -14.54 16.45 5.69
C VAL A 176 -15.50 17.63 5.46
N ASP A 177 -15.15 18.51 4.53
CA ASP A 177 -16.01 19.59 4.03
C ASP A 177 -16.75 19.08 2.78
N ILE A 178 -17.99 18.61 2.94
CA ILE A 178 -18.80 18.05 1.86
C ILE A 178 -19.31 19.17 0.92
N ASP A 179 -19.55 20.34 1.44
CA ASP A 179 -20.13 21.49 0.71
C ASP A 179 -19.06 22.33 0.00
N GLY A 180 -17.79 22.09 0.30
CA GLY A 180 -16.68 22.79 -0.31
C GLY A 180 -16.42 22.42 -1.78
N PRO A 181 -15.56 23.17 -2.48
CA PRO A 181 -15.17 22.84 -3.85
C PRO A 181 -14.39 21.53 -3.90
N PHE A 182 -14.67 20.70 -4.91
CA PHE A 182 -14.05 19.39 -5.09
C PHE A 182 -12.52 19.42 -5.06
N GLN A 183 -11.94 18.50 -4.29
CA GLN A 183 -10.50 18.28 -4.21
C GLN A 183 -10.19 16.83 -3.87
N MET A 184 -9.34 16.21 -4.68
CA MET A 184 -8.88 14.82 -4.53
C MET A 184 -7.40 14.71 -4.86
N GLN A 185 -6.63 13.97 -4.07
CA GLN A 185 -5.24 13.63 -4.39
C GLN A 185 -5.15 12.22 -4.96
N VAL A 186 -4.35 12.06 -6.03
CA VAL A 186 -4.06 10.76 -6.61
C VAL A 186 -2.98 10.07 -5.78
N SER A 187 -3.36 9.00 -5.08
CA SER A 187 -2.47 8.22 -4.20
C SER A 187 -1.90 6.99 -4.90
N SER A 188 -2.64 6.41 -5.85
CA SER A 188 -2.14 5.33 -6.69
C SER A 188 -2.72 5.41 -8.11
N LEU A 189 -2.04 4.77 -9.03
CA LEU A 189 -2.47 4.67 -10.42
C LEU A 189 -2.67 3.21 -10.79
N ASP A 190 -3.64 2.99 -11.66
CA ASP A 190 -3.88 1.71 -12.31
C ASP A 190 -4.05 1.96 -13.82
N TYR A 191 -3.98 0.94 -14.61
CA TYR A 191 -4.11 1.05 -16.05
C TYR A 191 -4.99 -0.05 -16.61
N ASN A 192 -5.90 0.35 -17.47
CA ASN A 192 -6.73 -0.58 -18.23
C ASN A 192 -6.68 -0.20 -19.72
N SER A 193 -6.49 -1.18 -20.60
CA SER A 193 -6.35 -0.95 -22.05
C SER A 193 -7.57 -0.28 -22.68
N PHE A 194 -8.75 -0.34 -22.07
CA PHE A 194 -10.00 0.24 -22.59
C PHE A 194 -10.26 1.66 -22.08
N VAL A 195 -9.93 1.93 -20.81
CA VAL A 195 -10.23 3.23 -20.18
C VAL A 195 -8.98 4.08 -19.93
N GLY A 196 -7.81 3.54 -20.22
CA GLY A 196 -6.52 4.22 -19.99
C GLY A 196 -6.11 4.25 -18.55
N VAL A 197 -5.52 5.36 -18.12
CA VAL A 197 -5.05 5.58 -16.75
C VAL A 197 -6.23 5.77 -15.81
N ILE A 198 -6.16 5.12 -14.66
CA ILE A 198 -7.14 5.18 -13.58
C ILE A 198 -6.45 5.79 -12.36
N GLY A 199 -6.87 6.97 -11.94
CA GLY A 199 -6.40 7.57 -10.70
C GLY A 199 -7.20 7.07 -9.51
N VAL A 200 -6.51 6.59 -8.48
CA VAL A 200 -7.14 6.15 -7.21
C VAL A 200 -6.74 7.11 -6.11
N GLY A 201 -7.69 7.52 -5.29
CA GLY A 201 -7.41 8.40 -4.16
C GLY A 201 -8.65 8.67 -3.32
N ARG A 202 -8.43 9.40 -2.22
CA ARG A 202 -9.49 9.86 -1.35
C ARG A 202 -9.93 11.27 -1.75
N ILE A 203 -11.24 11.50 -1.80
CA ILE A 203 -11.79 12.84 -1.93
C ILE A 203 -11.60 13.55 -0.58
N GLN A 204 -10.85 14.64 -0.58
CA GLN A 204 -10.54 15.41 0.63
C GLN A 204 -11.63 16.45 0.93
N ARG A 205 -12.27 17.00 -0.11
CA ARG A 205 -13.27 18.05 0.00
C ARG A 205 -14.26 17.98 -1.15
N GLY A 206 -15.51 18.36 -0.86
CA GLY A 206 -16.57 18.50 -1.85
C GLY A 206 -17.14 17.19 -2.36
N SER A 207 -17.77 17.27 -3.50
CA SER A 207 -18.33 16.12 -4.21
C SER A 207 -18.01 16.19 -5.70
N VAL A 208 -18.09 15.06 -6.38
CA VAL A 208 -17.83 14.95 -7.81
C VAL A 208 -18.87 14.05 -8.48
N LYS A 209 -19.32 14.46 -9.67
CA LYS A 209 -20.26 13.72 -10.52
C LYS A 209 -19.61 13.32 -11.85
N LEU A 210 -20.22 12.39 -12.54
CA LEU A 210 -19.82 12.03 -13.90
C LEU A 210 -19.78 13.25 -14.82
N ASN A 211 -18.83 13.25 -15.75
CA ASN A 211 -18.62 14.33 -16.73
C ASN A 211 -18.22 15.69 -16.15
N THR A 212 -17.82 15.75 -14.85
CA THR A 212 -17.34 16.99 -14.23
C THR A 212 -16.01 17.44 -14.86
N GLN A 213 -15.95 18.73 -15.23
CA GLN A 213 -14.68 19.36 -15.62
C GLN A 213 -13.84 19.64 -14.38
N VAL A 214 -12.56 19.37 -14.46
CA VAL A 214 -11.61 19.51 -13.37
C VAL A 214 -10.30 20.15 -13.84
N THR A 215 -9.56 20.72 -12.92
CA THR A 215 -8.19 21.14 -13.12
C THR A 215 -7.28 20.21 -12.30
N VAL A 216 -6.24 19.70 -12.95
CA VAL A 216 -5.21 18.90 -12.30
C VAL A 216 -3.97 19.75 -12.06
N ILE A 217 -3.43 19.69 -10.85
CA ILE A 217 -2.17 20.35 -10.46
C ILE A 217 -1.15 19.26 -10.18
N ASP A 218 0.01 19.32 -10.83
CA ASP A 218 1.12 18.42 -10.54
C ASP A 218 1.97 18.91 -9.37
N LYS A 219 2.95 18.09 -8.97
CA LYS A 219 3.86 18.40 -7.84
C LYS A 219 4.75 19.62 -8.07
N GLU A 220 4.95 20.06 -9.32
CA GLU A 220 5.66 21.27 -9.70
C GLU A 220 4.73 22.50 -9.73
N GLY A 221 3.44 22.35 -9.46
CA GLY A 221 2.44 23.44 -9.49
C GLY A 221 1.90 23.76 -10.88
N LYS A 222 2.23 22.96 -11.90
CA LYS A 222 1.74 23.16 -13.24
C LYS A 222 0.31 22.61 -13.37
N THR A 223 -0.56 23.39 -13.98
CA THR A 223 -1.98 23.04 -14.12
C THR A 223 -2.32 22.55 -15.53
N ARG A 224 -3.28 21.64 -15.61
CA ARG A 224 -3.90 21.18 -16.85
C ARG A 224 -5.39 20.90 -16.64
N ASN A 225 -6.17 21.07 -17.67
CA ASN A 225 -7.60 20.78 -17.63
C ASN A 225 -7.85 19.29 -17.90
N GLY A 226 -8.88 18.75 -17.27
CA GLY A 226 -9.33 17.39 -17.46
C GLY A 226 -10.86 17.26 -17.30
N ARG A 227 -11.37 16.07 -17.56
CA ARG A 227 -12.76 15.72 -17.34
C ARG A 227 -12.84 14.32 -16.76
N ILE A 228 -13.56 14.17 -15.67
CA ILE A 228 -13.84 12.86 -15.09
C ILE A 228 -14.98 12.22 -15.89
N LEU A 229 -14.67 11.16 -16.63
CA LEU A 229 -15.64 10.44 -17.46
C LEU A 229 -16.34 9.33 -16.68
N LYS A 230 -15.63 8.69 -15.75
CA LYS A 230 -16.14 7.58 -14.97
C LYS A 230 -15.63 7.68 -13.53
N ILE A 231 -16.49 7.35 -12.59
CA ILE A 231 -16.18 7.24 -11.17
C ILE A 231 -16.54 5.82 -10.75
N MET A 232 -15.63 5.15 -10.06
CA MET A 232 -15.89 3.82 -9.50
C MET A 232 -15.58 3.86 -8.00
N GLY A 233 -16.53 3.39 -7.21
CA GLY A 233 -16.34 3.11 -5.78
C GLY A 233 -15.98 1.65 -5.56
N TYR A 234 -15.71 1.27 -4.31
CA TYR A 234 -15.48 -0.11 -3.92
C TYR A 234 -16.73 -0.71 -3.25
N HIS A 235 -17.03 -1.96 -3.57
CA HIS A 235 -18.04 -2.77 -2.91
C HIS A 235 -17.49 -4.19 -2.73
N GLY A 236 -17.12 -4.55 -1.52
CA GLY A 236 -16.25 -5.70 -1.33
C GLY A 236 -14.94 -5.47 -2.11
N LEU A 237 -14.50 -6.45 -2.86
CA LEU A 237 -13.31 -6.38 -3.71
C LEU A 237 -13.58 -5.80 -5.11
N ASP A 238 -14.83 -5.62 -5.47
CA ASP A 238 -15.21 -5.16 -6.80
C ASP A 238 -15.25 -3.64 -6.89
N ARG A 239 -14.87 -3.13 -8.07
CA ARG A 239 -15.07 -1.73 -8.46
C ARG A 239 -16.43 -1.57 -9.10
N VAL A 240 -17.27 -0.74 -8.52
CA VAL A 240 -18.65 -0.48 -8.98
C VAL A 240 -18.76 0.95 -9.48
N ASP A 241 -19.43 1.13 -10.61
CA ASP A 241 -19.70 2.45 -11.15
C ASP A 241 -20.64 3.22 -10.22
N VAL A 242 -20.30 4.48 -9.96
CA VAL A 242 -21.12 5.40 -9.17
C VAL A 242 -21.34 6.70 -9.94
N GLU A 243 -22.49 7.31 -9.77
CA GLU A 243 -22.81 8.58 -10.43
C GLU A 243 -22.22 9.79 -9.71
N GLU A 244 -22.05 9.67 -8.40
CA GLU A 244 -21.54 10.72 -7.52
C GLU A 244 -20.70 10.10 -6.39
N ALA A 245 -19.68 10.84 -5.97
CA ALA A 245 -18.85 10.50 -4.80
C ALA A 245 -18.56 11.77 -3.99
N ASN A 246 -18.40 11.61 -2.67
CA ASN A 246 -18.29 12.70 -1.72
C ASN A 246 -16.97 12.66 -0.96
N ALA A 247 -16.62 13.76 -0.32
CA ALA A 247 -15.48 13.85 0.58
C ALA A 247 -15.50 12.71 1.63
N GLY A 248 -14.35 12.10 1.83
CA GLY A 248 -14.16 10.88 2.64
C GLY A 248 -14.17 9.58 1.83
N ASP A 249 -14.79 9.55 0.64
CA ASP A 249 -14.77 8.36 -0.21
C ASP A 249 -13.41 8.11 -0.85
N ILE A 250 -13.00 6.84 -0.90
CA ILE A 250 -11.88 6.37 -1.73
C ILE A 250 -12.48 5.90 -3.06
N VAL A 251 -12.06 6.52 -4.15
CA VAL A 251 -12.62 6.28 -5.47
C VAL A 251 -11.54 6.12 -6.55
N CYS A 252 -11.96 5.50 -7.65
CA CYS A 252 -11.21 5.46 -8.89
C CYS A 252 -11.84 6.42 -9.89
N VAL A 253 -11.04 7.26 -10.54
CA VAL A 253 -11.48 8.20 -11.58
C VAL A 253 -10.75 7.96 -12.90
N THR A 254 -11.46 8.11 -14.01
CA THR A 254 -10.92 7.96 -15.37
C THR A 254 -11.28 9.13 -16.26
N GLY A 255 -10.65 9.23 -17.42
CA GLY A 255 -10.93 10.26 -18.43
C GLY A 255 -9.99 11.46 -18.35
N ILE A 256 -9.00 11.41 -17.47
CA ILE A 256 -7.97 12.44 -17.35
C ILE A 256 -6.67 11.88 -17.90
N ASP A 257 -6.13 12.50 -18.94
CA ASP A 257 -4.87 12.09 -19.53
C ASP A 257 -3.67 12.44 -18.64
N ALA A 258 -2.65 11.60 -18.69
CA ALA A 258 -1.35 11.84 -18.05
C ALA A 258 -1.42 12.14 -16.54
N LEU A 259 -2.31 11.47 -15.79
CA LEU A 259 -2.28 11.52 -14.33
C LEU A 259 -0.99 10.94 -13.78
N ASN A 260 -0.48 11.58 -12.72
CA ASN A 260 0.64 11.10 -11.94
C ASN A 260 0.24 10.96 -10.46
N ILE A 261 0.99 10.16 -9.74
CA ILE A 261 0.84 10.08 -8.28
C ILE A 261 1.25 11.41 -7.67
N SER A 262 0.54 11.83 -6.63
CA SER A 262 0.57 13.16 -6.00
C SER A 262 -0.17 14.27 -6.75
N ASP A 263 -0.62 14.06 -7.98
CA ASP A 263 -1.45 15.06 -8.64
C ASP A 263 -2.69 15.36 -7.80
N THR A 264 -3.06 16.64 -7.73
CA THR A 264 -4.31 17.07 -7.10
C THR A 264 -5.32 17.40 -8.18
N ILE A 265 -6.51 16.81 -8.09
CA ILE A 265 -7.64 17.04 -8.99
C ILE A 265 -8.60 17.99 -8.28
N CYS A 266 -8.88 19.16 -8.85
CA CYS A 266 -9.65 20.22 -8.22
C CYS A 266 -10.83 20.68 -9.07
N ASP A 267 -11.79 21.34 -8.41
CA ASP A 267 -12.75 22.22 -9.08
C ASP A 267 -11.97 23.33 -9.82
N PRO A 268 -12.28 23.60 -11.11
CA PRO A 268 -11.60 24.66 -11.87
C PRO A 268 -11.72 26.07 -11.27
N LYS A 269 -12.70 26.30 -10.41
CA LYS A 269 -12.91 27.58 -9.72
C LYS A 269 -12.15 27.72 -8.41
N ALA A 270 -11.60 26.60 -7.88
CA ALA A 270 -10.89 26.56 -6.61
C ALA A 270 -9.65 25.64 -6.74
N VAL A 271 -8.68 26.11 -7.52
CA VAL A 271 -7.48 25.34 -7.85
C VAL A 271 -6.48 25.47 -6.70
N GLU A 272 -6.33 24.40 -5.93
CA GLU A 272 -5.46 24.36 -4.74
C GLU A 272 -4.77 22.98 -4.67
N ALA A 273 -3.43 23.00 -4.67
CA ALA A 273 -2.63 21.78 -4.57
C ALA A 273 -2.60 21.24 -3.13
N LEU A 274 -2.76 19.93 -2.99
CA LEU A 274 -2.44 19.25 -1.73
C LEU A 274 -0.91 19.03 -1.63
N PRO A 275 -0.36 18.93 -0.41
CA PRO A 275 1.05 18.62 -0.23
C PRO A 275 1.43 17.33 -0.99
N PRO A 276 2.56 17.31 -1.71
CA PRO A 276 2.98 16.12 -2.44
C PRO A 276 3.18 14.94 -1.50
N LEU A 277 2.80 13.75 -1.95
CA LEU A 277 3.07 12.51 -1.23
C LEU A 277 4.57 12.23 -1.30
N SER A 278 5.22 12.15 -0.15
CA SER A 278 6.63 11.77 -0.07
C SER A 278 6.74 10.25 -0.24
N VAL A 279 7.70 9.83 -1.04
CA VAL A 279 8.11 8.43 -1.15
C VAL A 279 9.62 8.41 -0.95
N ASP A 280 10.09 7.52 -0.08
CA ASP A 280 11.52 7.34 0.15
C ASP A 280 12.24 7.02 -1.17
N GLU A 281 13.44 7.56 -1.33
CA GLU A 281 14.22 7.36 -2.53
C GLU A 281 14.77 5.93 -2.66
N PRO A 282 15.06 5.47 -3.90
CA PRO A 282 15.73 4.21 -4.13
C PRO A 282 17.09 4.11 -3.43
N THR A 283 17.43 2.93 -2.91
CA THR A 283 18.70 2.63 -2.24
C THR A 283 19.58 1.67 -3.03
N VAL A 284 18.99 0.88 -3.94
CA VAL A 284 19.66 -0.15 -4.72
C VAL A 284 19.41 0.06 -6.21
N THR A 285 20.44 -0.16 -7.01
CA THR A 285 20.35 -0.08 -8.48
C THR A 285 20.86 -1.35 -9.16
N MET A 286 20.27 -1.70 -10.29
CA MET A 286 20.70 -2.77 -11.18
C MET A 286 20.70 -2.28 -12.62
N THR A 287 21.55 -2.87 -13.46
CA THR A 287 21.50 -2.63 -14.90
C THR A 287 20.67 -3.72 -15.57
N PHE A 288 19.63 -3.32 -16.30
CA PHE A 288 18.85 -4.18 -17.20
C PHE A 288 19.39 -3.99 -18.61
N GLN A 289 19.68 -5.09 -19.31
CA GLN A 289 20.29 -5.03 -20.62
C GLN A 289 19.69 -6.07 -21.55
N VAL A 290 19.81 -5.81 -22.84
CA VAL A 290 19.47 -6.79 -23.88
C VAL A 290 20.33 -8.05 -23.69
N ASN A 291 19.70 -9.22 -23.83
CA ASN A 291 20.43 -10.48 -23.89
C ASN A 291 21.14 -10.59 -25.23
N ASN A 292 22.47 -10.48 -25.22
CA ASN A 292 23.33 -10.59 -26.40
C ASN A 292 24.01 -11.96 -26.53
N SER A 293 23.54 -12.97 -25.75
CA SER A 293 24.06 -14.32 -25.87
C SER A 293 23.60 -15.02 -27.16
N PRO A 294 24.29 -16.07 -27.62
CA PRO A 294 23.86 -16.88 -28.77
C PRO A 294 22.50 -17.56 -28.59
N PHE A 295 21.96 -17.56 -27.39
CA PHE A 295 20.67 -18.15 -27.03
C PHE A 295 19.53 -17.14 -26.93
N ALA A 296 19.78 -15.86 -27.20
CA ALA A 296 18.78 -14.81 -27.16
C ALA A 296 17.56 -15.14 -28.02
N GLY A 297 16.35 -14.92 -27.47
CA GLY A 297 15.08 -15.18 -28.12
C GLY A 297 14.61 -16.64 -28.10
N LYS A 298 15.26 -17.51 -27.35
CA LYS A 298 14.82 -18.91 -27.21
C LYS A 298 13.75 -19.10 -26.14
N GLU A 299 13.80 -18.29 -25.09
CA GLU A 299 12.89 -18.40 -23.94
C GLU A 299 11.89 -17.25 -23.87
N GLY A 300 12.26 -16.07 -24.38
CA GLY A 300 11.42 -14.87 -24.35
C GLY A 300 11.07 -14.34 -25.73
N LYS A 301 9.90 -13.68 -25.84
CA LYS A 301 9.44 -13.03 -27.09
C LYS A 301 9.97 -11.60 -27.23
N PHE A 302 10.19 -10.93 -26.10
CA PHE A 302 10.55 -9.51 -26.04
C PHE A 302 12.04 -9.39 -25.67
N VAL A 303 12.89 -9.24 -26.66
CA VAL A 303 14.35 -9.30 -26.54
C VAL A 303 15.07 -8.01 -26.93
N THR A 304 14.33 -6.99 -27.42
CA THR A 304 14.93 -5.75 -27.89
C THR A 304 14.97 -4.68 -26.78
N SER A 305 15.93 -3.75 -26.88
CA SER A 305 16.03 -2.60 -25.97
C SER A 305 14.74 -1.77 -25.97
N ARG A 306 14.09 -1.62 -27.12
CA ARG A 306 12.81 -0.93 -27.22
C ARG A 306 11.71 -1.62 -26.40
N ASN A 307 11.58 -2.93 -26.49
CA ASN A 307 10.60 -3.68 -25.69
C ASN A 307 10.84 -3.50 -24.19
N ILE A 308 12.10 -3.62 -23.74
CA ILE A 308 12.49 -3.45 -22.36
C ILE A 308 12.15 -2.03 -21.89
N ARG A 309 12.52 -1.00 -22.67
CA ARG A 309 12.24 0.39 -22.33
C ARG A 309 10.75 0.67 -22.23
N GLU A 310 9.95 0.28 -23.21
CA GLU A 310 8.50 0.48 -23.19
C GLU A 310 7.83 -0.24 -22.02
N ARG A 311 8.37 -1.38 -21.58
CA ARG A 311 7.88 -2.08 -20.39
C ARG A 311 8.26 -1.36 -19.11
N LEU A 312 9.48 -0.87 -18.99
CA LEU A 312 9.93 -0.09 -17.85
C LEU A 312 9.16 1.25 -17.74
N ASP A 313 8.91 1.92 -18.86
CA ASP A 313 8.10 3.15 -18.87
C ASP A 313 6.67 2.90 -18.38
N ARG A 314 6.07 1.77 -18.74
CA ARG A 314 4.75 1.37 -18.19
C ARG A 314 4.81 1.09 -16.69
N GLU A 315 5.89 0.49 -16.21
CA GLU A 315 6.07 0.28 -14.76
C GLU A 315 6.14 1.59 -13.99
N LEU A 316 6.84 2.61 -14.52
CA LEU A 316 6.98 3.92 -13.90
C LEU A 316 5.64 4.66 -13.71
N ILE A 317 4.59 4.30 -14.46
CA ILE A 317 3.28 4.93 -14.31
C ILE A 317 2.71 4.70 -12.90
N HIS A 318 2.85 3.48 -12.37
CA HIS A 318 2.26 3.10 -11.08
C HIS A 318 3.28 2.84 -9.97
N ASN A 319 4.54 2.64 -10.31
CA ASN A 319 5.61 2.32 -9.35
C ASN A 319 6.52 3.54 -9.12
N VAL A 320 6.11 4.41 -8.20
CA VAL A 320 6.85 5.66 -7.90
C VAL A 320 8.16 5.45 -7.17
N ALA A 321 8.34 4.30 -6.52
CA ALA A 321 9.58 3.93 -5.85
C ALA A 321 10.65 3.42 -6.83
N LEU A 322 10.28 3.28 -8.11
CA LEU A 322 11.19 2.87 -9.17
C LEU A 322 11.75 4.11 -9.90
N ARG A 323 13.02 4.07 -10.26
CA ARG A 323 13.65 5.05 -11.15
C ARG A 323 14.33 4.31 -12.29
N VAL A 324 14.16 4.80 -13.51
CA VAL A 324 14.82 4.26 -14.70
C VAL A 324 15.57 5.38 -15.39
N GLU A 325 16.87 5.16 -15.60
CA GLU A 325 17.77 6.12 -16.23
C GLU A 325 18.43 5.46 -17.44
N ASP A 326 18.57 6.21 -18.53
CA ASP A 326 19.34 5.78 -19.69
C ASP A 326 20.83 5.75 -19.34
N THR A 327 21.58 4.88 -20.00
CA THR A 327 23.03 4.80 -19.87
C THR A 327 23.71 5.25 -21.16
N ASP A 328 25.06 5.27 -21.20
CA ASP A 328 25.80 5.56 -22.40
C ASP A 328 25.59 4.53 -23.53
N SER A 329 24.96 3.40 -23.21
CA SER A 329 24.62 2.36 -24.17
C SER A 329 23.09 2.28 -24.37
N PRO A 330 22.59 2.32 -25.61
CA PRO A 330 21.16 2.24 -25.91
C PRO A 330 20.52 0.88 -25.54
N ASP A 331 21.34 -0.13 -25.26
CA ASP A 331 20.90 -1.48 -24.91
C ASP A 331 20.92 -1.75 -23.39
N ARG A 332 21.16 -0.70 -22.58
CA ARG A 332 21.28 -0.80 -21.12
C ARG A 332 20.49 0.29 -20.44
N PHE A 333 19.78 -0.09 -19.37
CA PHE A 333 19.00 0.81 -18.53
C PHE A 333 19.42 0.62 -17.07
N LYS A 334 19.63 1.72 -16.37
CA LYS A 334 19.88 1.71 -14.95
C LYS A 334 18.54 1.76 -14.24
N VAL A 335 18.21 0.71 -13.51
CA VAL A 335 16.93 0.55 -12.80
C VAL A 335 17.19 0.56 -11.30
N SER A 336 16.61 1.51 -10.61
CA SER A 336 16.82 1.73 -9.18
C SER A 336 15.52 1.52 -8.42
N GLY A 337 15.58 0.82 -7.30
CA GLY A 337 14.43 0.49 -6.44
C GLY A 337 14.79 0.56 -4.96
N ARG A 338 13.78 0.31 -4.12
CA ARG A 338 13.91 0.39 -2.65
C ARG A 338 14.80 -0.72 -2.07
N GLY A 339 14.79 -1.89 -2.68
CA GLY A 339 15.56 -3.03 -2.23
C GLY A 339 15.61 -4.14 -3.26
N GLU A 340 16.29 -5.24 -2.91
CA GLU A 340 16.47 -6.39 -3.80
C GLU A 340 15.14 -7.08 -4.11
N LEU A 341 14.24 -7.21 -3.12
CA LEU A 341 12.94 -7.83 -3.33
C LEU A 341 12.08 -7.02 -4.31
N HIS A 342 12.07 -5.69 -4.20
CA HIS A 342 11.36 -4.82 -5.12
C HIS A 342 11.81 -5.04 -6.57
N LEU A 343 13.12 -5.02 -6.83
CA LEU A 343 13.66 -5.25 -8.17
C LEU A 343 13.46 -6.70 -8.64
N SER A 344 13.55 -7.70 -7.74
CA SER A 344 13.34 -9.10 -8.10
C SER A 344 11.89 -9.40 -8.50
N VAL A 345 10.92 -8.74 -7.89
CA VAL A 345 9.50 -8.82 -8.28
C VAL A 345 9.30 -8.25 -9.68
N LEU A 346 9.90 -7.09 -9.99
CA LEU A 346 9.85 -6.52 -11.32
C LEU A 346 10.46 -7.46 -12.38
N ILE A 347 11.65 -8.01 -12.10
CA ILE A 347 12.32 -8.96 -13.00
C ILE A 347 11.43 -10.18 -13.24
N GLU A 348 10.85 -10.73 -12.19
CA GLU A 348 10.00 -11.92 -12.30
C GLU A 348 8.70 -11.65 -13.07
N ASN A 349 8.08 -10.49 -12.87
CA ASN A 349 6.92 -10.06 -13.66
C ASN A 349 7.29 -9.96 -15.15
N MET A 350 8.38 -9.28 -15.47
CA MET A 350 8.86 -9.16 -16.84
C MET A 350 9.15 -10.54 -17.47
N ARG A 351 9.81 -11.44 -16.72
CA ARG A 351 10.07 -12.80 -17.17
C ARG A 351 8.77 -13.54 -17.53
N ARG A 352 7.75 -13.47 -16.67
CA ARG A 352 6.42 -14.10 -16.89
C ARG A 352 5.67 -13.50 -18.08
N GLU A 353 5.87 -12.22 -18.34
CA GLU A 353 5.32 -11.54 -19.52
C GLU A 353 6.04 -11.95 -20.81
N GLY A 354 7.15 -12.67 -20.73
CA GLY A 354 7.92 -13.16 -21.88
C GLY A 354 9.08 -12.26 -22.30
N PHE A 355 9.56 -11.40 -21.38
CA PHE A 355 10.80 -10.66 -21.58
C PHE A 355 12.01 -11.54 -21.29
N GLU A 356 13.01 -11.47 -22.15
CA GLU A 356 14.32 -12.09 -21.96
C GLU A 356 15.38 -11.00 -21.94
N MET A 357 16.04 -10.84 -20.81
CA MET A 357 17.01 -9.77 -20.57
C MET A 357 18.12 -10.22 -19.64
N GLY A 358 19.26 -9.58 -19.71
CA GLY A 358 20.32 -9.70 -18.72
C GLY A 358 20.17 -8.69 -17.60
N VAL A 359 20.51 -9.09 -16.36
CA VAL A 359 20.52 -8.18 -15.22
C VAL A 359 21.88 -8.23 -14.52
N SER A 360 22.34 -7.08 -14.02
CA SER A 360 23.58 -7.02 -13.24
C SER A 360 23.34 -7.45 -11.80
N ARG A 361 24.40 -7.59 -11.03
CA ARG A 361 24.32 -7.65 -9.57
C ARG A 361 23.78 -6.31 -9.05
N PRO A 362 22.99 -6.32 -7.95
CA PRO A 362 22.57 -5.10 -7.27
C PRO A 362 23.78 -4.31 -6.76
N GLN A 363 23.68 -3.01 -6.81
CA GLN A 363 24.68 -2.06 -6.31
C GLN A 363 23.99 -1.03 -5.42
N VAL A 364 24.60 -0.68 -4.32
CA VAL A 364 24.13 0.37 -3.42
C VAL A 364 24.29 1.73 -4.09
N ILE A 365 23.28 2.59 -3.94
CA ILE A 365 23.31 3.95 -4.46
C ILE A 365 24.03 4.83 -3.47
N LEU A 366 25.14 5.42 -3.89
CA LEU A 366 25.86 6.42 -3.12
C LEU A 366 25.32 7.81 -3.45
N LYS A 367 25.21 8.66 -2.45
CA LYS A 367 24.79 10.06 -2.60
C LYS A 367 25.89 11.01 -2.21
N GLU A 368 26.02 12.13 -2.94
CA GLU A 368 26.86 13.24 -2.53
C GLU A 368 26.01 14.22 -1.70
N VAL A 369 26.37 14.39 -0.43
CA VAL A 369 25.73 15.32 0.49
C VAL A 369 26.84 16.23 1.05
N ASP A 370 26.67 17.53 0.88
CA ASP A 370 27.64 18.54 1.32
C ASP A 370 29.08 18.29 0.83
N GLY A 371 29.22 17.75 -0.40
CA GLY A 371 30.52 17.44 -1.01
C GLY A 371 31.17 16.15 -0.49
N GLN A 372 30.46 15.35 0.28
CA GLN A 372 30.90 14.04 0.76
C GLN A 372 30.03 12.92 0.21
N MET A 373 30.70 11.86 -0.28
CA MET A 373 29.98 10.65 -0.69
C MET A 373 29.48 9.92 0.55
N GLN A 374 28.19 9.66 0.59
CA GLN A 374 27.52 8.92 1.66
C GLN A 374 26.90 7.65 1.10
N GLU A 375 26.96 6.58 1.87
CA GLU A 375 26.23 5.35 1.64
C GLU A 375 25.01 5.27 2.54
N PRO A 376 23.92 4.60 2.11
CA PRO A 376 22.76 4.39 2.96
C PRO A 376 23.11 3.41 4.09
N TYR A 377 22.72 3.78 5.31
CA TYR A 377 22.75 2.91 6.48
C TYR A 377 21.33 2.51 6.84
N GLU A 378 21.16 1.26 7.23
CA GLU A 378 19.89 0.72 7.67
C GLU A 378 20.00 0.09 9.05
N ASN A 379 18.95 0.22 9.84
CA ASN A 379 18.79 -0.56 11.06
C ASN A 379 18.21 -1.92 10.68
N VAL A 380 18.99 -2.98 10.85
CA VAL A 380 18.56 -4.34 10.55
C VAL A 380 18.13 -5.02 11.83
N THR A 381 16.89 -5.48 11.87
CA THR A 381 16.37 -6.28 12.98
C THR A 381 16.27 -7.74 12.51
N PHE A 382 16.93 -8.63 13.23
CA PHE A 382 16.88 -10.06 12.99
C PHE A 382 15.97 -10.71 14.04
N ASP A 383 14.99 -11.45 13.58
CA ASP A 383 14.19 -12.34 14.41
C ASP A 383 14.61 -13.77 14.12
N VAL A 384 15.22 -14.42 15.12
CA VAL A 384 15.80 -15.76 14.97
C VAL A 384 15.53 -16.58 16.22
N GLU A 385 15.34 -17.87 16.04
CA GLU A 385 15.26 -18.81 17.17
C GLU A 385 16.55 -18.78 18.00
N GLU A 386 16.46 -18.96 19.31
CA GLU A 386 17.56 -18.88 20.27
C GLU A 386 18.77 -19.78 19.87
N GLN A 387 18.50 -20.94 19.28
CA GLN A 387 19.55 -21.86 18.80
C GLN A 387 20.42 -21.28 17.68
N HIS A 388 19.95 -20.26 16.94
CA HIS A 388 20.64 -19.62 15.83
C HIS A 388 21.27 -18.27 16.20
N GLN A 389 21.04 -17.77 17.42
CA GLN A 389 21.53 -16.47 17.86
C GLN A 389 23.06 -16.34 17.74
N GLY A 390 23.79 -17.38 18.13
CA GLY A 390 25.25 -17.41 18.04
C GLY A 390 25.77 -17.24 16.61
N SER A 391 25.13 -17.92 15.64
CA SER A 391 25.55 -17.86 14.23
C SER A 391 25.21 -16.53 13.55
N VAL A 392 24.25 -15.79 14.09
CA VAL A 392 23.89 -14.45 13.58
C VAL A 392 24.77 -13.36 14.16
N MET A 393 25.31 -13.58 15.36
CA MET A 393 26.21 -12.62 16.03
C MET A 393 27.67 -12.71 15.56
N GLU A 394 28.09 -13.81 14.92
CA GLU A 394 29.38 -13.97 14.26
C GLU A 394 29.39 -13.31 12.88
#